data_5d0f07ee147f5e135eeb1f38caaa346c
#
_entry.id   5d0f07ee147f5e135eeb1f38caaa346c
#
_cell.length_a   1.000
_cell.length_b   1.000
_cell.length_c   1.000
_cell.angle_alpha   90.00
_cell.angle_beta   90.00
_cell.angle_gamma   90.00
#
_symmetry.space_group_name_H-M   'P 1'
#
loop_
_entity.id
_entity.type
_entity.pdbx_description
1 polymer ?
#
loop_
_entity_poly.entity_id
_entity_poly.type
_entity_poly.pdbx_seq_one_letter_code
_entity_poly.pdbx_strand_id
1 'polypeptide(L)'
;MKQISIFVENKPGRLNEVTKILENCDINILALTVADSNEYGILRLLVSNAESALDCLKNENFSVKLVDVIAVNVSNIKGSLHRILSVLSDGGISVEYMYGYAEGEIAALIFKTNDPILASKLLEENNFKFL
;
A
#
# COMPACT_ATOMS: atom_id res chain seq x y z
N MET A 1 -3.49 8.72 1.96
CA MET A 1 -2.12 8.22 2.21
C MET A 1 -1.43 7.91 0.89
N LYS A 2 -0.16 8.20 0.78
CA LYS A 2 0.61 7.94 -0.45
C LYS A 2 1.38 6.64 -0.35
N GLN A 3 1.24 5.81 -1.37
CA GLN A 3 1.98 4.57 -1.56
C GLN A 3 3.00 4.78 -2.67
N ILE A 4 4.18 4.18 -2.52
CA ILE A 4 5.16 4.07 -3.61
C ILE A 4 4.86 2.83 -4.43
N SER A 5 4.76 2.99 -5.74
CA SER A 5 4.70 1.88 -6.69
C SER A 5 5.93 1.90 -7.57
N ILE A 6 6.67 0.81 -7.60
CA ILE A 6 7.94 0.68 -8.30
C ILE A 6 7.84 -0.45 -9.31
N PHE A 7 8.20 -0.15 -10.54
CA PHE A 7 8.37 -1.16 -11.58
C PHE A 7 9.76 -1.78 -11.44
N VAL A 8 9.82 -3.09 -11.18
CA VAL A 8 11.09 -3.81 -11.04
C VAL A 8 11.15 -4.96 -12.02
N GLU A 9 12.33 -5.18 -12.62
CA GLU A 9 12.57 -6.36 -13.43
C GLU A 9 12.64 -7.60 -12.53
N ASN A 10 12.10 -8.72 -13.01
CA ASN A 10 12.16 -9.99 -12.28
C ASN A 10 13.55 -10.63 -12.46
N LYS A 11 14.54 -10.05 -11.80
CA LYS A 11 15.94 -10.47 -11.81
C LYS A 11 16.49 -10.55 -10.40
N PRO A 12 17.45 -11.47 -10.12
CA PRO A 12 18.13 -11.49 -8.84
C PRO A 12 18.73 -10.14 -8.48
N GLY A 13 18.55 -9.70 -7.25
CA GLY A 13 19.14 -8.47 -6.71
C GLY A 13 18.34 -7.19 -6.95
N ARG A 14 17.29 -7.19 -7.76
CA ARG A 14 16.51 -5.96 -8.02
C ARG A 14 15.77 -5.46 -6.79
N LEU A 15 15.10 -6.34 -6.05
CA LEU A 15 14.46 -5.96 -4.80
C LEU A 15 15.49 -5.53 -3.75
N ASN A 16 16.64 -6.19 -3.72
CA ASN A 16 17.74 -5.83 -2.84
C ASN A 16 18.28 -4.43 -3.13
N GLU A 17 18.39 -4.05 -4.40
CA GLU A 17 18.79 -2.68 -4.79
C GLU A 17 17.81 -1.63 -4.26
N VAL A 18 16.50 -1.87 -4.41
CA VAL A 18 15.46 -0.94 -3.93
C VAL A 18 15.58 -0.76 -2.42
N THR A 19 15.67 -1.84 -1.66
CA THR A 19 15.78 -1.76 -0.21
C THR A 19 17.08 -1.07 0.23
N LYS A 20 18.18 -1.27 -0.49
CA LYS A 20 19.45 -0.60 -0.21
C LYS A 20 19.38 0.91 -0.45
N ILE A 21 18.74 1.33 -1.52
CA ILE A 21 18.51 2.76 -1.81
C ILE A 21 17.70 3.41 -0.70
N LEU A 22 16.61 2.76 -0.28
CA LEU A 22 15.76 3.27 0.80
C LEU A 22 16.51 3.35 2.13
N GLU A 23 17.33 2.35 2.46
CA GLU A 23 18.20 2.38 3.64
C GLU A 23 19.14 3.57 3.61
N ASN A 24 19.82 3.78 2.49
CA ASN A 24 20.77 4.89 2.31
C ASN A 24 20.10 6.27 2.41
N CYS A 25 18.81 6.36 2.10
CA CYS A 25 18.02 7.59 2.19
C CYS A 25 17.29 7.73 3.53
N ASP A 26 17.57 6.86 4.50
CA ASP A 26 16.93 6.85 5.82
C ASP A 26 15.41 6.68 5.76
N ILE A 27 14.95 5.83 4.84
CA ILE A 27 13.52 5.54 4.64
C ILE A 27 13.20 4.16 5.22
N ASN A 28 12.24 4.12 6.15
CA ASN A 28 11.73 2.88 6.71
C ASN A 28 10.56 2.33 5.89
N ILE A 29 10.54 1.03 5.67
CA ILE A 29 9.44 0.32 5.00
C ILE A 29 8.45 -0.14 6.08
N LEU A 30 7.21 0.31 5.97
CA LEU A 30 6.14 -0.02 6.93
C LEU A 30 5.33 -1.24 6.49
N ALA A 31 5.07 -1.36 5.19
CA ALA A 31 4.39 -2.50 4.60
C ALA A 31 4.80 -2.63 3.14
N LEU A 32 4.74 -3.84 2.61
CA LEU A 32 5.08 -4.08 1.21
C LEU A 32 4.28 -5.23 0.62
N THR A 33 4.14 -5.19 -0.70
CA THR A 33 3.68 -6.33 -1.49
C THR A 33 4.36 -6.32 -2.85
N VAL A 34 4.59 -7.49 -3.39
CA VAL A 34 5.14 -7.69 -4.73
C VAL A 34 4.14 -8.49 -5.54
N ALA A 35 3.69 -7.92 -6.64
CA ALA A 35 2.88 -8.62 -7.62
C ALA A 35 3.72 -8.85 -8.88
N ASP A 36 3.77 -10.07 -9.37
CA ASP A 36 4.57 -10.41 -10.53
C ASP A 36 3.74 -10.59 -11.79
N SER A 37 4.33 -10.22 -12.90
CA SER A 37 4.04 -10.74 -14.22
C SER A 37 5.35 -11.35 -14.73
N ASN A 38 5.30 -12.14 -15.82
CA ASN A 38 6.43 -12.99 -16.24
C ASN A 38 7.82 -12.33 -16.23
N GLU A 39 7.95 -11.07 -16.66
CA GLU A 39 9.23 -10.38 -16.81
C GLU A 39 9.44 -9.25 -15.79
N TYR A 40 8.33 -8.74 -15.23
CA TYR A 40 8.34 -7.59 -14.34
C TYR A 40 7.54 -7.85 -13.09
N GLY A 41 7.90 -7.16 -12.02
CA GLY A 41 7.13 -7.07 -10.81
C GLY A 41 6.69 -5.64 -10.53
N ILE A 42 5.61 -5.50 -9.81
CA ILE A 42 5.20 -4.22 -9.22
C ILE A 42 5.40 -4.34 -7.73
N LEU A 43 6.34 -3.56 -7.21
CA LEU A 43 6.60 -3.46 -5.78
C LEU A 43 5.80 -2.28 -5.25
N ARG A 44 4.94 -2.53 -4.29
CA ARG A 44 4.14 -1.50 -3.62
C ARG A 44 4.61 -1.38 -2.18
N LEU A 45 4.94 -0.16 -1.77
CA LEU A 45 5.50 0.13 -0.46
C LEU A 45 4.71 1.23 0.24
N LEU A 46 4.42 1.01 1.52
CA LEU A 46 4.20 2.11 2.45
C LEU A 46 5.52 2.38 3.16
N VAL A 47 5.92 3.62 3.17
CA VAL A 47 7.21 4.06 3.72
C VAL A 47 7.04 5.24 4.66
N SER A 48 8.06 5.50 5.47
CA SER A 48 8.05 6.59 6.45
C SER A 48 7.96 7.98 5.80
N ASN A 49 8.50 8.15 4.59
CA ASN A 49 8.45 9.41 3.83
C ASN A 49 8.38 9.11 2.33
N ALA A 50 7.17 9.15 1.78
CA ALA A 50 6.91 8.78 0.39
C ALA A 50 7.56 9.73 -0.62
N GLU A 51 7.57 11.03 -0.35
CA GLU A 51 8.15 12.03 -1.25
C GLU A 51 9.67 11.85 -1.37
N SER A 52 10.35 11.69 -0.22
CA SER A 52 11.79 11.43 -0.20
C SER A 52 12.13 10.10 -0.88
N ALA A 53 11.34 9.07 -0.65
CA ALA A 53 11.54 7.78 -1.29
C ALA A 53 11.40 7.87 -2.81
N LEU A 54 10.40 8.62 -3.29
CA LEU A 54 10.20 8.88 -4.71
C LEU A 54 11.46 9.50 -5.34
N ASP A 55 11.97 10.56 -4.72
CA ASP A 55 13.16 11.27 -5.23
C ASP A 55 14.40 10.38 -5.22
N CYS A 56 14.65 9.65 -4.13
CA CYS A 56 15.79 8.75 -4.02
C CYS A 56 15.78 7.66 -5.09
N LEU A 57 14.62 7.04 -5.31
CA LEU A 57 14.49 5.96 -6.28
C LEU A 57 14.54 6.47 -7.73
N LYS A 58 13.96 7.62 -8.01
CA LYS A 58 14.09 8.26 -9.34
C LYS A 58 15.52 8.61 -9.67
N ASN A 59 16.28 9.11 -8.71
CA ASN A 59 17.69 9.45 -8.89
C ASN A 59 18.54 8.21 -9.24
N GLU A 60 18.11 7.03 -8.87
CA GLU A 60 18.74 5.75 -9.20
C GLU A 60 18.10 5.07 -10.42
N ASN A 61 17.35 5.84 -11.22
CA ASN A 61 16.74 5.42 -12.48
C ASN A 61 15.65 4.34 -12.36
N PHE A 62 15.01 4.21 -11.20
CA PHE A 62 13.82 3.37 -11.07
C PHE A 62 12.59 4.09 -11.59
N SER A 63 11.68 3.33 -12.19
CA SER A 63 10.36 3.81 -12.59
C SER A 63 9.44 3.76 -11.37
N VAL A 64 9.13 4.91 -10.82
CA VAL A 64 8.43 5.05 -9.54
C VAL A 64 7.30 6.05 -9.66
N LYS A 65 6.20 5.79 -8.99
CA LYS A 65 5.10 6.75 -8.85
C LYS A 65 4.47 6.70 -7.48
N LEU A 66 3.87 7.82 -7.08
CA LEU A 66 3.00 7.90 -5.91
C LEU A 66 1.59 7.51 -6.31
N VAL A 67 0.93 6.75 -5.47
CA VAL A 67 -0.47 6.31 -5.65
C VAL A 67 -1.25 6.60 -4.38
N ASP A 68 -2.43 7.20 -4.53
CA ASP A 68 -3.32 7.38 -3.39
C ASP A 68 -3.95 6.06 -2.98
N VAL A 69 -3.80 5.71 -1.72
CA VAL A 69 -4.38 4.52 -1.11
C VAL A 69 -5.10 4.88 0.19
N ILE A 70 -5.99 4.02 0.62
CA ILE A 70 -6.67 4.13 1.91
C ILE A 70 -6.03 3.13 2.86
N ALA A 71 -5.64 3.57 4.03
CA ALA A 71 -5.08 2.71 5.06
C ALA A 71 -5.98 2.76 6.31
N VAL A 72 -6.48 1.61 6.72
CA VAL A 72 -7.48 1.47 7.78
C VAL A 72 -6.94 0.58 8.89
N ASN A 73 -7.13 1.02 10.14
CA ASN A 73 -6.88 0.19 11.32
C ASN A 73 -8.17 -0.50 11.76
N VAL A 74 -8.08 -1.80 11.96
CA VAL A 74 -9.19 -2.61 12.49
C VAL A 74 -8.69 -3.57 13.56
N SER A 75 -9.62 -4.08 14.37
CA SER A 75 -9.28 -5.17 15.28
C SER A 75 -8.91 -6.43 14.51
N ASN A 76 -7.86 -7.11 14.95
CA ASN A 76 -7.41 -8.36 14.35
C ASN A 76 -8.25 -9.53 14.82
N ILE A 77 -9.51 -9.56 14.38
CA ILE A 77 -10.48 -10.60 14.72
C ILE A 77 -11.23 -11.07 13.48
N LYS A 78 -11.86 -12.22 13.59
CA LYS A 78 -12.69 -12.78 12.52
C LYS A 78 -13.73 -11.77 12.04
N GLY A 79 -13.85 -11.62 10.74
CA GLY A 79 -14.87 -10.78 10.10
C GLY A 79 -14.51 -9.30 9.97
N SER A 80 -13.40 -8.82 10.52
CA SER A 80 -13.01 -7.41 10.40
C SER A 80 -12.83 -6.99 8.94
N LEU A 81 -12.12 -7.78 8.16
CA LEU A 81 -11.95 -7.51 6.73
C LEU A 81 -13.28 -7.58 5.99
N HIS A 82 -14.12 -8.56 6.29
CA HIS A 82 -15.43 -8.70 5.66
C HIS A 82 -16.30 -7.47 5.90
N ARG A 83 -16.31 -6.91 7.10
CA ARG A 83 -17.08 -5.68 7.39
C ARG A 83 -16.64 -4.50 6.53
N ILE A 84 -15.33 -4.31 6.37
CA ILE A 84 -14.81 -3.26 5.49
C ILE A 84 -15.26 -3.48 4.05
N LEU A 85 -15.05 -4.68 3.53
CA LEU A 85 -15.40 -5.02 2.15
C LEU A 85 -16.90 -4.91 1.91
N SER A 86 -17.74 -5.22 2.89
CA SER A 86 -19.19 -5.05 2.80
C SER A 86 -19.58 -3.58 2.66
N VAL A 87 -19.00 -2.70 3.47
CA VAL A 87 -19.24 -1.25 3.37
C VAL A 87 -18.86 -0.73 1.99
N LEU A 88 -17.71 -1.12 1.48
CA LEU A 88 -17.23 -0.70 0.15
C LEU A 88 -18.12 -1.26 -0.96
N SER A 89 -18.45 -2.53 -0.90
CA SER A 89 -19.31 -3.20 -1.87
C SER A 89 -20.71 -2.61 -1.93
N ASP A 90 -21.33 -2.36 -0.79
CA ASP A 90 -22.66 -1.77 -0.70
C ASP A 90 -22.67 -0.32 -1.26
N GLY A 91 -21.56 0.36 -1.16
CA GLY A 91 -21.38 1.69 -1.73
C GLY A 91 -20.96 1.71 -3.20
N GLY A 92 -20.86 0.54 -3.84
CA GLY A 92 -20.48 0.44 -5.26
C GLY A 92 -18.97 0.66 -5.52
N ILE A 93 -18.14 0.49 -4.50
CA ILE A 93 -16.68 0.67 -4.61
C ILE A 93 -16.01 -0.65 -5.00
N SER A 94 -15.17 -0.59 -6.02
CA SER A 94 -14.30 -1.71 -6.41
C SER A 94 -12.93 -1.57 -5.76
N VAL A 95 -12.45 -2.65 -5.18
CA VAL A 95 -11.08 -2.77 -4.68
C VAL A 95 -10.20 -3.30 -5.79
N GLU A 96 -9.28 -2.51 -6.27
CA GLU A 96 -8.37 -2.89 -7.36
C GLU A 96 -7.28 -3.84 -6.84
N TYR A 97 -6.74 -3.55 -5.67
CA TYR A 97 -5.87 -4.43 -4.90
C TYR A 97 -5.87 -4.01 -3.43
N MET A 98 -5.40 -4.91 -2.61
CA MET A 98 -5.25 -4.68 -1.19
C MET A 98 -4.10 -5.50 -0.62
N TYR A 99 -3.56 -5.05 0.48
CA TYR A 99 -2.59 -5.78 1.28
C TYR A 99 -2.64 -5.27 2.72
N GLY A 100 -1.98 -5.98 3.61
CA GLY A 100 -1.99 -5.54 4.99
C GLY A 100 -1.09 -6.38 5.87
N TYR A 101 -1.07 -6.02 7.14
CA TYR A 101 -0.37 -6.77 8.17
C TYR A 101 -1.15 -6.71 9.47
N ALA A 102 -0.89 -7.65 10.36
CA ALA A 102 -1.47 -7.67 11.68
C ALA A 102 -0.38 -7.78 12.73
N GLU A 103 -0.52 -7.02 13.80
CA GLU A 103 0.35 -7.07 14.95
C GLU A 103 -0.50 -7.06 16.22
N GLY A 104 -0.50 -8.19 16.94
CA GLY A 104 -1.32 -8.35 18.12
C GLY A 104 -2.82 -8.22 17.82
N GLU A 105 -3.44 -7.25 18.47
CA GLU A 105 -4.90 -7.03 18.37
C GLU A 105 -5.32 -6.12 17.23
N ILE A 106 -4.37 -5.54 16.51
CA ILE A 106 -4.63 -4.56 15.45
C ILE A 106 -4.17 -5.11 14.09
N ALA A 107 -5.00 -4.90 13.09
CA ALA A 107 -4.64 -5.12 11.70
C ALA A 107 -4.69 -3.78 10.95
N ALA A 108 -3.70 -3.56 10.11
CA ALA A 108 -3.65 -2.44 9.17
C ALA A 108 -3.92 -2.98 7.76
N LEU A 109 -4.92 -2.41 7.10
CA LEU A 109 -5.35 -2.84 5.77
C LEU A 109 -5.23 -1.67 4.79
N ILE A 110 -4.57 -1.90 3.68
CA ILE A 110 -4.29 -0.90 2.65
C ILE A 110 -5.07 -1.27 1.39
N PHE A 111 -5.82 -0.30 0.86
CA PHE A 111 -6.69 -0.50 -0.29
C PHE A 111 -6.40 0.53 -1.38
N LYS A 112 -6.31 0.06 -2.62
CA LYS A 112 -6.47 0.89 -3.80
C LYS A 112 -7.86 0.67 -4.36
N THR A 113 -8.62 1.73 -4.49
CA THR A 113 -10.00 1.68 -4.98
C THR A 113 -10.20 2.52 -6.23
N ASN A 114 -11.29 2.29 -6.95
CA ASN A 114 -11.67 3.08 -8.12
C ASN A 114 -12.12 4.51 -7.76
N ASP A 115 -12.59 4.73 -6.54
CA ASP A 115 -13.01 6.04 -6.04
C ASP A 115 -12.57 6.21 -4.57
N PRO A 116 -11.33 6.68 -4.33
CA PRO A 116 -10.80 6.79 -2.98
C PRO A 116 -11.52 7.85 -2.12
N ILE A 117 -12.09 8.87 -2.73
CA ILE A 117 -12.83 9.92 -1.99
C ILE A 117 -14.12 9.35 -1.43
N LEU A 118 -14.92 8.71 -2.26
CA LEU A 118 -16.16 8.07 -1.82
C LEU A 118 -15.89 6.93 -0.84
N ALA A 119 -14.87 6.10 -1.12
CA ALA A 119 -14.48 5.00 -0.24
C ALA A 119 -14.11 5.50 1.17
N SER A 120 -13.31 6.55 1.26
CA SER A 120 -12.94 7.16 2.54
C SER A 120 -14.16 7.67 3.31
N LYS A 121 -15.06 8.35 2.60
CA LYS A 121 -16.31 8.86 3.21
C LYS A 121 -17.17 7.73 3.78
N LEU A 122 -17.39 6.67 3.00
CA LEU A 122 -18.19 5.52 3.43
C LEU A 122 -17.59 4.82 4.65
N LEU A 123 -16.28 4.65 4.67
CA LEU A 123 -15.59 4.03 5.81
C LEU A 123 -15.66 4.92 7.05
N GLU A 124 -15.49 6.23 6.91
CA GLU A 124 -15.59 7.19 8.00
C GLU A 124 -17.01 7.21 8.60
N GLU A 125 -18.04 7.23 7.75
CA GLU A 125 -19.45 7.18 8.16
C GLU A 125 -19.79 5.87 8.91
N ASN A 126 -19.05 4.80 8.65
CA ASN A 126 -19.20 3.51 9.34
C ASN A 126 -18.20 3.33 10.50
N ASN A 127 -17.62 4.42 10.98
CA ASN A 127 -16.75 4.47 12.16
C ASN A 127 -15.42 3.70 12.03
N PHE A 128 -14.94 3.47 10.82
CA PHE A 128 -13.61 2.95 10.62
C PHE A 128 -12.57 4.06 10.81
N LYS A 129 -11.42 3.69 11.35
CA LYS A 129 -10.32 4.60 11.64
C LYS A 129 -9.20 4.42 10.63
N PHE A 130 -8.66 5.54 10.17
CA PHE A 130 -7.54 5.55 9.23
C PHE A 130 -6.19 5.60 9.97
N LEU A 131 -5.18 5.10 9.30
CA LEU A 131 -3.78 5.24 9.72
C LEU A 131 -3.30 6.69 9.60
#